data_aae2b9acfa651a383284c488ff121fd3
#
_entry.id   aae2b9acfa651a383284c488ff121fd3
#
_cell.length_a   1.000
_cell.length_b   1.000
_cell.length_c   1.000
_cell.angle_alpha   90.00
_cell.angle_beta   90.00
_cell.angle_gamma   90.00
#
_symmetry.space_group_name_H-M   'P 1'
#
loop_
_entity.id
_entity.type
_entity.pdbx_description
1 polymer ?
#
loop_
_entity_poly.entity_id
_entity_poly.type
_entity_poly.pdbx_seq_one_letter_code
_entity_poly.pdbx_strand_id
1 'polypeptide(L)'
;MQIPEPSQTTIKAIVEHYESNQGDAFRAHLGGSLIGRPCDRELWYSFRWCTDTKHNGQLLRLFQTGHLAEERFIADLRSIGIKVFETDPATGKQFRVTACRGHFGGSFDGVGLGFIEAPKTWHLIEMKTHNEKSFKQLVKVGVKEAKPEHYIQMQSYMYLAEPKLTRAFYIAVNKNTDELYGERIRLDP
;
A
#
# COMPACT_ATOMS: atom_id res chain seq x y z
N MET A 1 -32.70 -32.97 -23.13
CA MET A 1 -31.63 -32.30 -23.89
C MET A 1 -31.13 -31.16 -23.01
N GLN A 2 -29.92 -31.25 -22.50
CA GLN A 2 -29.35 -30.18 -21.66
C GLN A 2 -28.77 -29.11 -22.61
N ILE A 3 -29.20 -27.84 -22.43
CA ILE A 3 -28.63 -26.72 -23.20
C ILE A 3 -27.19 -26.54 -22.69
N PRO A 4 -26.17 -26.52 -23.58
CA PRO A 4 -24.80 -26.26 -23.16
C PRO A 4 -24.70 -24.89 -22.46
N GLU A 5 -23.98 -24.86 -21.34
CA GLU A 5 -23.64 -23.58 -20.68
C GLU A 5 -22.86 -22.69 -21.64
N PRO A 6 -23.13 -21.38 -21.68
CA PRO A 6 -22.40 -20.47 -22.55
C PRO A 6 -20.92 -20.46 -22.17
N SER A 7 -20.02 -20.55 -23.14
CA SER A 7 -18.57 -20.49 -22.94
C SER A 7 -18.09 -19.12 -22.45
N GLN A 8 -18.89 -18.08 -22.72
CA GLN A 8 -18.66 -16.71 -22.26
C GLN A 8 -19.79 -16.26 -21.35
N THR A 9 -19.46 -15.86 -20.12
CA THR A 9 -20.41 -15.31 -19.16
C THR A 9 -20.05 -13.86 -18.84
N THR A 10 -21.02 -13.08 -18.33
CA THR A 10 -20.79 -11.69 -17.90
C THR A 10 -19.66 -11.60 -16.87
N ILE A 11 -19.60 -12.52 -15.92
CA ILE A 11 -18.54 -12.53 -14.90
C ILE A 11 -17.18 -12.78 -15.53
N LYS A 12 -17.09 -13.76 -16.44
CA LYS A 12 -15.85 -14.05 -17.16
C LYS A 12 -15.38 -12.83 -17.96
N ALA A 13 -16.29 -12.17 -18.69
CA ALA A 13 -15.99 -10.97 -19.44
C ALA A 13 -15.47 -9.83 -18.56
N ILE A 14 -16.03 -9.64 -17.34
CA ILE A 14 -15.51 -8.65 -16.37
C ILE A 14 -14.08 -9.00 -15.96
N VAL A 15 -13.80 -10.24 -15.61
CA VAL A 15 -12.45 -10.69 -15.19
C VAL A 15 -11.44 -10.50 -16.31
N GLU A 16 -11.77 -10.93 -17.54
CA GLU A 16 -10.94 -10.77 -18.72
C GLU A 16 -10.67 -9.29 -19.07
N HIS A 17 -11.65 -8.41 -18.85
CA HIS A 17 -11.48 -6.98 -19.02
C HIS A 17 -10.39 -6.40 -18.10
N TYR A 18 -10.34 -6.81 -16.83
CA TYR A 18 -9.26 -6.41 -15.93
C TYR A 18 -7.90 -6.93 -16.40
N GLU A 19 -7.83 -8.16 -16.88
CA GLU A 19 -6.59 -8.76 -17.35
C GLU A 19 -6.07 -8.08 -18.63
N SER A 20 -6.96 -7.76 -19.57
CA SER A 20 -6.58 -7.10 -20.84
C SER A 20 -6.17 -5.64 -20.66
N ASN A 21 -6.63 -4.98 -19.59
CA ASN A 21 -6.27 -3.59 -19.28
C ASN A 21 -5.14 -3.48 -18.23
N GLN A 22 -4.48 -4.57 -17.91
CA GLN A 22 -3.30 -4.54 -17.05
C GLN A 22 -2.19 -3.75 -17.76
N GLY A 23 -1.74 -2.64 -17.16
CA GLY A 23 -0.61 -1.86 -17.64
C GLY A 23 0.70 -2.62 -17.56
N ASP A 24 1.75 -2.05 -18.16
CA ASP A 24 3.10 -2.58 -18.02
C ASP A 24 3.53 -2.56 -16.54
N ALA A 25 3.85 -3.74 -16.03
CA ALA A 25 4.31 -3.92 -14.65
C ALA A 25 5.80 -3.61 -14.47
N PHE A 26 6.52 -3.22 -15.54
CA PHE A 26 7.96 -2.96 -15.47
C PHE A 26 8.30 -1.84 -14.49
N ARG A 27 9.23 -2.13 -13.59
CA ARG A 27 9.82 -1.16 -12.67
C ARG A 27 11.34 -1.26 -12.73
N ALA A 28 12.01 -0.17 -13.06
CA ALA A 28 13.48 -0.11 -13.10
C ALA A 28 14.14 -0.19 -11.71
N HIS A 29 13.37 -0.40 -10.63
CA HIS A 29 13.84 -0.40 -9.25
C HIS A 29 13.12 -1.46 -8.42
N LEU A 30 13.74 -1.91 -7.34
CA LEU A 30 13.09 -2.70 -6.32
C LEU A 30 12.09 -1.82 -5.57
N GLY A 31 10.82 -2.21 -5.55
CA GLY A 31 9.76 -1.47 -4.86
C GLY A 31 9.88 -1.57 -3.34
N GLY A 32 9.64 -0.46 -2.64
CA GLY A 32 9.68 -0.42 -1.18
C GLY A 32 8.71 -1.38 -0.50
N SER A 33 7.60 -1.71 -1.14
CA SER A 33 6.65 -2.71 -0.64
C SER A 33 7.19 -4.16 -0.63
N LEU A 34 8.33 -4.41 -1.28
CA LEU A 34 8.96 -5.72 -1.34
C LEU A 34 10.13 -5.86 -0.36
N ILE A 35 10.75 -4.74 0.05
CA ILE A 35 12.03 -4.76 0.79
C ILE A 35 11.97 -5.52 2.12
N GLY A 36 10.79 -5.63 2.72
CA GLY A 36 10.57 -6.37 3.96
C GLY A 36 10.40 -7.87 3.80
N ARG A 37 10.46 -8.42 2.58
CA ARG A 37 10.34 -9.87 2.38
C ARG A 37 11.56 -10.61 2.90
N PRO A 38 11.38 -11.78 3.54
CA PRO A 38 12.45 -12.48 4.24
C PRO A 38 13.45 -13.20 3.32
N CYS A 39 13.17 -13.28 2.02
CA CYS A 39 13.99 -14.03 1.07
C CYS A 39 14.75 -13.09 0.12
N ASP A 40 16.03 -12.90 0.36
CA ASP A 40 16.91 -12.04 -0.48
C ASP A 40 16.97 -12.53 -1.93
N ARG A 41 16.90 -13.85 -2.15
CA ARG A 41 16.86 -14.41 -3.50
C ARG A 41 15.60 -14.01 -4.26
N GLU A 42 14.44 -14.00 -3.58
CA GLU A 42 13.18 -13.54 -4.16
C GLU A 42 13.27 -12.05 -4.53
N LEU A 43 13.85 -11.22 -3.65
CA LEU A 43 14.07 -9.81 -3.91
C LEU A 43 14.98 -9.61 -5.12
N TRP A 44 16.05 -10.39 -5.21
CA TRP A 44 16.99 -10.32 -6.33
C TRP A 44 16.32 -10.72 -7.65
N TYR A 45 15.53 -11.80 -7.68
CA TYR A 45 14.79 -12.22 -8.89
C TYR A 45 13.75 -11.19 -9.29
N SER A 46 13.05 -10.59 -8.33
CA SER A 46 12.10 -9.51 -8.59
C SER A 46 12.79 -8.28 -9.18
N PHE A 47 13.92 -7.88 -8.61
CA PHE A 47 14.72 -6.76 -9.11
C PHE A 47 15.27 -7.01 -10.53
N ARG A 48 15.68 -8.24 -10.83
CA ARG A 48 16.25 -8.63 -12.12
C ARG A 48 15.19 -9.03 -13.15
N TRP A 49 13.93 -8.95 -12.81
CA TRP A 49 12.83 -9.35 -13.73
C TRP A 49 12.97 -10.77 -14.28
N CYS A 50 13.47 -11.67 -13.45
CA CYS A 50 13.64 -13.07 -13.83
C CYS A 50 12.32 -13.83 -14.01
N THR A 51 11.22 -13.25 -13.52
CA THR A 51 9.86 -13.79 -13.64
C THR A 51 8.91 -12.71 -14.11
N ASP A 52 8.07 -13.02 -15.07
CA ASP A 52 6.97 -12.17 -15.49
C ASP A 52 5.78 -12.40 -14.55
N THR A 53 5.40 -11.37 -13.80
CA THR A 53 4.29 -11.46 -12.87
C THR A 53 3.03 -10.91 -13.52
N LYS A 54 2.24 -11.81 -14.11
CA LYS A 54 0.88 -11.47 -14.55
C LYS A 54 -0.11 -11.71 -13.44
N HIS A 55 -0.94 -10.72 -13.18
CA HIS A 55 -2.01 -10.82 -12.20
C HIS A 55 -3.31 -11.23 -12.90
N ASN A 56 -4.06 -12.14 -12.29
CA ASN A 56 -5.41 -12.46 -12.78
C ASN A 56 -6.38 -11.33 -12.47
N GLY A 57 -7.50 -11.29 -13.19
CA GLY A 57 -8.48 -10.21 -13.06
C GLY A 57 -9.11 -10.10 -11.67
N GLN A 58 -9.22 -11.21 -10.94
CA GLN A 58 -9.68 -11.19 -9.55
C GLN A 58 -8.71 -10.42 -8.63
N LEU A 59 -7.40 -10.64 -8.78
CA LEU A 59 -6.38 -9.95 -8.00
C LEU A 59 -6.32 -8.46 -8.36
N LEU A 60 -6.46 -8.13 -9.65
CA LEU A 60 -6.52 -6.74 -10.11
C LEU A 60 -7.73 -6.00 -9.51
N ARG A 61 -8.89 -6.66 -9.44
CA ARG A 61 -10.07 -6.10 -8.74
C ARG A 61 -9.80 -5.91 -7.24
N LEU A 62 -9.06 -6.82 -6.62
CA LEU A 62 -8.67 -6.67 -5.21
C LEU A 62 -7.77 -5.45 -5.00
N PHE A 63 -6.83 -5.17 -5.92
CA PHE A 63 -6.02 -3.96 -5.88
C PHE A 63 -6.88 -2.70 -6.00
N GLN A 64 -7.85 -2.69 -6.91
CA GLN A 64 -8.79 -1.58 -7.04
C GLN A 64 -9.58 -1.33 -5.74
N THR A 65 -9.99 -2.38 -5.05
CA THR A 65 -10.63 -2.25 -3.73
C THR A 65 -9.72 -1.54 -2.73
N GLY A 66 -8.40 -1.79 -2.80
CA GLY A 66 -7.41 -1.06 -2.01
C GLY A 66 -7.41 0.44 -2.32
N HIS A 67 -7.31 0.81 -3.59
CA HIS A 67 -7.31 2.22 -4.01
C HIS A 67 -8.59 2.97 -3.62
N LEU A 68 -9.76 2.34 -3.76
CA LEU A 68 -11.03 2.94 -3.29
C LEU A 68 -11.05 3.16 -1.77
N ALA A 69 -10.41 2.28 -1.01
CA ALA A 69 -10.28 2.46 0.43
C ALA A 69 -9.34 3.60 0.80
N GLU A 70 -8.29 3.86 0.02
CA GLU A 70 -7.36 4.98 0.23
C GLU A 70 -8.11 6.33 0.16
N GLU A 71 -8.95 6.54 -0.85
CA GLU A 71 -9.79 7.74 -0.98
C GLU A 71 -10.68 7.96 0.25
N ARG A 72 -11.26 6.87 0.77
CA ARG A 72 -12.10 6.91 1.97
C ARG A 72 -11.30 7.27 3.22
N PHE A 73 -10.13 6.66 3.43
CA PHE A 73 -9.25 7.00 4.55
C PHE A 73 -8.86 8.49 4.55
N ILE A 74 -8.55 9.02 3.38
CA ILE A 74 -8.20 10.43 3.22
C ILE A 74 -9.38 11.33 3.60
N ALA A 75 -10.59 11.00 3.14
CA ALA A 75 -11.80 11.72 3.50
C ALA A 75 -12.08 11.66 5.00
N ASP A 76 -11.94 10.48 5.62
CA ASP A 76 -12.14 10.28 7.06
C ASP A 76 -11.13 11.11 7.87
N LEU A 77 -9.84 11.07 7.54
CA LEU A 77 -8.81 11.86 8.22
C LEU A 77 -9.05 13.36 8.08
N ARG A 78 -9.42 13.82 6.90
CA ARG A 78 -9.74 15.24 6.65
C ARG A 78 -10.99 15.68 7.40
N SER A 79 -11.98 14.82 7.56
CA SER A 79 -13.24 15.15 8.26
C SER A 79 -13.03 15.48 9.74
N ILE A 80 -11.97 14.94 10.36
CA ILE A 80 -11.59 15.24 11.76
C ILE A 80 -10.50 16.31 11.86
N GLY A 81 -10.21 17.04 10.77
CA GLY A 81 -9.31 18.18 10.78
C GLY A 81 -7.83 17.85 10.54
N ILE A 82 -7.48 16.62 10.22
CA ILE A 82 -6.10 16.26 9.83
C ILE A 82 -5.81 16.80 8.42
N LYS A 83 -4.71 17.52 8.27
CA LYS A 83 -4.23 17.98 6.96
C LYS A 83 -3.54 16.80 6.27
N VAL A 84 -4.13 16.29 5.19
CA VAL A 84 -3.57 15.19 4.40
C VAL A 84 -3.20 15.68 3.01
N PHE A 85 -1.95 15.40 2.61
CA PHE A 85 -1.43 15.62 1.27
C PHE A 85 -1.10 14.28 0.62
N GLU A 86 -1.76 13.96 -0.47
CA GLU A 86 -1.53 12.76 -1.31
C GLU A 86 -0.40 12.99 -2.31
N THR A 87 -0.22 14.25 -2.69
CA THR A 87 0.81 14.70 -3.62
C THR A 87 1.61 15.82 -3.01
N ASP A 88 2.85 15.95 -3.42
CA ASP A 88 3.70 17.08 -3.09
C ASP A 88 3.10 18.36 -3.67
N PRO A 89 2.73 19.35 -2.83
CA PRO A 89 2.15 20.60 -3.32
C PRO A 89 3.04 21.39 -4.28
N ALA A 90 4.36 21.21 -4.20
CA ALA A 90 5.31 21.91 -5.05
C ALA A 90 5.39 21.33 -6.47
N THR A 91 5.18 20.03 -6.61
CA THR A 91 5.36 19.31 -7.88
C THR A 91 4.06 18.75 -8.45
N GLY A 92 3.00 18.64 -7.65
CA GLY A 92 1.74 17.97 -8.00
C GLY A 92 1.86 16.46 -8.19
N LYS A 93 3.03 15.88 -7.90
CA LYS A 93 3.30 14.44 -8.06
C LYS A 93 3.17 13.71 -6.73
N GLN A 94 2.86 12.42 -6.79
CA GLN A 94 2.86 11.55 -5.62
C GLN A 94 4.23 11.59 -4.92
N PHE A 95 4.21 11.62 -3.59
CA PHE A 95 5.43 11.55 -2.79
C PHE A 95 6.20 10.27 -3.11
N ARG A 96 7.49 10.43 -3.31
CA ARG A 96 8.35 9.33 -3.74
C ARG A 96 9.71 9.41 -3.07
N VAL A 97 10.25 8.25 -2.74
CA VAL A 97 11.63 8.08 -2.30
C VAL A 97 12.42 7.27 -3.32
N THR A 98 13.70 7.54 -3.40
CA THR A 98 14.63 6.78 -4.24
C THR A 98 15.98 6.66 -3.54
N ALA A 99 16.65 5.53 -3.72
CA ALA A 99 17.98 5.27 -3.15
C ALA A 99 18.78 4.36 -4.08
N CYS A 100 20.03 4.07 -3.70
CA CYS A 100 20.91 3.17 -4.44
C CYS A 100 21.01 3.53 -5.93
N ARG A 101 21.20 4.80 -6.27
CA ARG A 101 21.26 5.30 -7.66
C ARG A 101 20.00 4.93 -8.49
N GLY A 102 18.83 4.92 -7.86
CA GLY A 102 17.56 4.60 -8.51
C GLY A 102 17.23 3.09 -8.55
N HIS A 103 18.04 2.23 -7.96
CA HIS A 103 17.77 0.79 -7.88
C HIS A 103 16.77 0.41 -6.77
N PHE A 104 16.53 1.30 -5.83
CA PHE A 104 15.47 1.19 -4.83
C PHE A 104 14.57 2.41 -4.89
N GLY A 105 13.26 2.23 -4.69
CA GLY A 105 12.33 3.34 -4.64
C GLY A 105 10.91 2.91 -4.35
N GLY A 106 10.06 3.91 -4.14
CA GLY A 106 8.64 3.71 -3.93
C GLY A 106 7.93 5.01 -3.68
N SER A 107 6.61 4.96 -3.79
CA SER A 107 5.73 6.05 -3.42
C SER A 107 5.03 5.69 -2.12
N PHE A 108 4.68 6.69 -1.33
CA PHE A 108 3.86 6.50 -0.14
C PHE A 108 2.52 7.20 -0.33
N ASP A 109 1.52 6.74 0.43
CA ASP A 109 0.12 7.09 0.19
C ASP A 109 -0.18 8.54 0.55
N GLY A 110 0.66 9.15 1.39
CA GLY A 110 0.56 10.56 1.73
C GLY A 110 1.38 10.99 2.93
N VAL A 111 1.27 12.27 3.26
CA VAL A 111 1.77 12.84 4.50
C VAL A 111 0.66 13.59 5.21
N GLY A 112 0.66 13.55 6.55
CA GLY A 112 -0.36 14.20 7.35
C GLY A 112 0.18 14.97 8.54
N LEU A 113 -0.54 16.03 8.92
CA LEU A 113 -0.30 16.85 10.10
C LEU A 113 -1.61 17.08 10.85
N GLY A 114 -1.54 17.07 12.18
CA GLY A 114 -2.71 17.31 13.02
C GLY A 114 -3.29 16.05 13.66
N PHE A 115 -2.57 14.93 13.61
CA PHE A 115 -2.97 13.71 14.34
C PHE A 115 -3.13 14.01 15.83
N ILE A 116 -4.23 13.56 16.43
CA ILE A 116 -4.62 13.90 17.82
C ILE A 116 -3.49 13.60 18.81
N GLU A 117 -2.79 12.48 18.62
CA GLU A 117 -1.70 12.03 19.51
C GLU A 117 -0.38 12.81 19.32
N ALA A 118 -0.22 13.54 18.20
CA ALA A 118 0.94 14.38 17.92
C ALA A 118 0.64 15.47 16.89
N PRO A 119 -0.14 16.49 17.25
CA PRO A 119 -0.72 17.45 16.31
C PRO A 119 0.31 18.35 15.59
N LYS A 120 1.51 18.45 16.12
CA LYS A 120 2.59 19.29 15.56
C LYS A 120 3.63 18.49 14.75
N THR A 121 3.43 17.18 14.59
CA THR A 121 4.40 16.30 13.93
C THR A 121 3.87 15.81 12.61
N TRP A 122 4.66 15.93 11.55
CA TRP A 122 4.37 15.32 10.26
C TRP A 122 4.51 13.80 10.33
N HIS A 123 3.55 13.10 9.75
CA HIS A 123 3.55 11.65 9.66
C HIS A 123 3.50 11.22 8.19
N LEU A 124 4.31 10.24 7.82
CA LEU A 124 4.03 9.43 6.66
C LEU A 124 2.71 8.67 6.91
N ILE A 125 1.85 8.58 5.92
CA ILE A 125 0.62 7.79 6.01
C ILE A 125 0.79 6.53 5.16
N GLU A 126 0.48 5.38 5.74
CA GLU A 126 0.42 4.08 5.06
C GLU A 126 -0.98 3.49 5.24
N MET A 127 -1.67 3.24 4.15
CA MET A 127 -3.08 2.82 4.11
C MET A 127 -3.19 1.37 3.65
N LYS A 128 -3.94 0.54 4.39
CA LYS A 128 -4.06 -0.89 4.05
C LYS A 128 -5.47 -1.42 4.28
N THR A 129 -5.81 -2.43 3.47
CA THR A 129 -7.04 -3.21 3.65
C THR A 129 -6.70 -4.63 4.05
N HIS A 130 -7.40 -5.17 5.03
CA HIS A 130 -7.18 -6.52 5.53
C HIS A 130 -8.46 -7.35 5.50
N ASN A 131 -8.33 -8.66 5.31
CA ASN A 131 -9.39 -9.59 5.65
C ASN A 131 -9.48 -9.77 7.17
N GLU A 132 -10.58 -10.30 7.64
CA GLU A 132 -10.89 -10.53 9.06
C GLU A 132 -9.74 -11.20 9.84
N LYS A 133 -9.17 -12.29 9.31
CA LYS A 133 -8.09 -13.04 9.98
C LYS A 133 -6.84 -12.16 10.13
N SER A 134 -6.45 -11.48 9.07
CA SER A 134 -5.28 -10.60 9.04
C SER A 134 -5.46 -9.38 9.93
N PHE A 135 -6.67 -8.81 9.96
CA PHE A 135 -7.02 -7.67 10.79
C PHE A 135 -6.98 -8.02 12.27
N LYS A 136 -7.56 -9.14 12.68
CA LYS A 136 -7.50 -9.62 14.08
C LYS A 136 -6.07 -9.84 14.57
N GLN A 137 -5.21 -10.38 13.71
CA GLN A 137 -3.79 -10.53 14.04
C GLN A 137 -3.12 -9.16 14.22
N LEU A 138 -3.41 -8.20 13.33
CA LEU A 138 -2.91 -6.84 13.41
C LEU A 138 -3.31 -6.15 14.73
N VAL A 139 -4.58 -6.21 15.10
CA VAL A 139 -5.09 -5.65 16.36
C VAL A 139 -4.43 -6.31 17.58
N LYS A 140 -4.15 -7.61 17.51
CA LYS A 140 -3.59 -8.37 18.64
C LYS A 140 -2.13 -8.04 18.94
N VAL A 141 -1.28 -7.88 17.91
CA VAL A 141 0.18 -7.81 18.11
C VAL A 141 0.83 -6.59 17.47
N GLY A 142 0.06 -5.69 16.85
CA GLY A 142 0.57 -4.48 16.18
C GLY A 142 1.22 -4.72 14.83
N VAL A 143 1.57 -3.64 14.14
CA VAL A 143 2.08 -3.66 12.77
C VAL A 143 3.42 -4.37 12.68
N LYS A 144 4.34 -4.10 13.60
CA LYS A 144 5.70 -4.64 13.55
C LYS A 144 5.73 -6.17 13.52
N GLU A 145 4.89 -6.80 14.34
CA GLU A 145 4.82 -8.26 14.46
C GLU A 145 3.84 -8.90 13.45
N ALA A 146 2.70 -8.25 13.20
CA ALA A 146 1.68 -8.80 12.30
C ALA A 146 2.03 -8.60 10.83
N LYS A 147 2.73 -7.51 10.51
CA LYS A 147 3.02 -7.04 9.15
C LYS A 147 4.44 -6.48 9.05
N PRO A 148 5.47 -7.28 9.25
CA PRO A 148 6.86 -6.83 9.22
C PRO A 148 7.23 -6.18 7.88
N GLU A 149 6.67 -6.64 6.76
CA GLU A 149 6.89 -6.04 5.44
C GLU A 149 6.41 -4.59 5.39
N HIS A 150 5.21 -4.28 5.92
CA HIS A 150 4.68 -2.92 5.97
C HIS A 150 5.49 -2.06 6.94
N TYR A 151 5.93 -2.64 8.07
CA TYR A 151 6.77 -1.94 9.03
C TYR A 151 8.09 -1.52 8.39
N ILE A 152 8.79 -2.43 7.73
CA ILE A 152 10.07 -2.16 7.06
C ILE A 152 9.89 -1.16 5.90
N GLN A 153 8.80 -1.25 5.15
CA GLN A 153 8.44 -0.28 4.12
C GLN A 153 8.36 1.13 4.70
N MET A 154 7.60 1.33 5.78
CA MET A 154 7.48 2.64 6.43
C MET A 154 8.80 3.14 7.02
N GLN A 155 9.59 2.27 7.64
CA GLN A 155 10.92 2.62 8.14
C GLN A 155 11.82 3.14 7.02
N SER A 156 11.87 2.41 5.90
CA SER A 156 12.64 2.81 4.72
C SER A 156 12.18 4.15 4.14
N TYR A 157 10.88 4.35 4.04
CA TYR A 157 10.33 5.59 3.50
C TYR A 157 10.56 6.78 4.43
N MET A 158 10.36 6.62 5.73
CA MET A 158 10.65 7.68 6.70
C MET A 158 12.12 8.08 6.68
N TYR A 159 13.02 7.10 6.58
CA TYR A 159 14.46 7.34 6.54
C TYR A 159 14.91 8.10 5.28
N LEU A 160 14.30 7.77 4.12
CA LEU A 160 14.67 8.31 2.81
C LEU A 160 13.88 9.56 2.41
N ALA A 161 12.84 9.91 3.13
CA ALA A 161 12.05 11.10 2.83
C ALA A 161 12.87 12.40 3.02
N GLU A 162 12.64 13.36 2.15
CA GLU A 162 13.23 14.70 2.23
C GLU A 162 12.13 15.76 2.24
N PRO A 163 11.94 16.49 3.36
CA PRO A 163 12.67 16.35 4.63
C PRO A 163 12.38 15.03 5.33
N LYS A 164 13.34 14.53 6.13
CA LYS A 164 13.25 13.26 6.84
C LYS A 164 12.03 13.23 7.78
N LEU A 165 11.24 12.19 7.65
CA LEU A 165 10.09 11.94 8.52
C LEU A 165 10.50 11.03 9.68
N THR A 166 10.03 11.33 10.89
CA THR A 166 10.37 10.53 12.09
C THR A 166 9.18 9.76 12.63
N ARG A 167 8.04 9.89 11.98
CA ARG A 167 6.78 9.27 12.37
C ARG A 167 6.04 8.78 11.13
N ALA A 168 5.36 7.63 11.29
CA ALA A 168 4.34 7.18 10.36
C ALA A 168 3.02 6.95 11.09
N PHE A 169 1.92 7.07 10.39
CA PHE A 169 0.60 6.64 10.81
C PHE A 169 0.14 5.54 9.88
N TYR A 170 0.05 4.34 10.42
CA TYR A 170 -0.53 3.19 9.73
C TYR A 170 -2.03 3.18 9.99
N ILE A 171 -2.83 3.19 8.94
CA ILE A 171 -4.28 3.07 9.02
C ILE A 171 -4.75 1.88 8.19
N ALA A 172 -5.64 1.08 8.75
CA ALA A 172 -6.14 -0.10 8.09
C ALA A 172 -7.63 -0.31 8.33
N VAL A 173 -8.30 -0.91 7.34
CA VAL A 173 -9.71 -1.32 7.43
C VAL A 173 -9.85 -2.82 7.29
N ASN A 174 -10.71 -3.40 8.11
CA ASN A 174 -11.21 -4.75 7.95
C ASN A 174 -12.27 -4.78 6.84
N LYS A 175 -11.96 -5.39 5.70
CA LYS A 175 -12.89 -5.47 4.54
C LYS A 175 -14.19 -6.22 4.83
N ASN A 176 -14.27 -6.97 5.92
CA ASN A 176 -15.42 -7.79 6.27
C ASN A 176 -16.39 -7.06 7.22
N THR A 177 -15.87 -6.17 8.09
CA THR A 177 -16.64 -5.52 9.16
C THR A 177 -16.60 -4.00 9.11
N ASP A 178 -15.72 -3.44 8.28
CA ASP A 178 -15.46 -2.00 8.17
C ASP A 178 -14.82 -1.38 9.43
N GLU A 179 -14.34 -2.20 10.37
CA GLU A 179 -13.60 -1.74 11.54
C GLU A 179 -12.27 -1.11 11.14
N LEU A 180 -11.91 -0.02 11.82
CA LEU A 180 -10.65 0.70 11.61
C LEU A 180 -9.61 0.33 12.66
N TYR A 181 -8.36 0.29 12.22
CA TYR A 181 -7.18 0.18 13.07
C TYR A 181 -6.22 1.31 12.75
N GLY A 182 -5.65 1.95 13.77
CA GLY A 182 -4.64 2.99 13.63
C GLY A 182 -3.46 2.75 14.56
N GLU A 183 -2.23 2.89 14.05
CA GLU A 183 -1.01 2.77 14.86
C GLU A 183 0.02 3.82 14.44
N ARG A 184 0.58 4.50 15.43
CA ARG A 184 1.70 5.43 15.22
C ARG A 184 3.03 4.70 15.36
N ILE A 185 3.83 4.79 14.32
CA ILE A 185 5.14 4.15 14.24
C ILE A 185 6.23 5.22 14.28
N ARG A 186 7.24 4.97 15.10
CA ARG A 186 8.44 5.82 15.15
C ARG A 186 9.49 5.26 14.22
N LEU A 187 10.28 6.16 13.65
CA LEU A 187 11.49 5.75 12.96
C LEU A 187 12.45 5.14 13.99
N ASP A 188 12.87 3.91 13.72
CA ASP A 188 13.92 3.24 14.51
C ASP A 188 15.24 4.00 14.33
N PRO A 189 16.08 4.11 15.40
CA PRO A 189 17.35 4.84 15.36
C PRO A 189 18.37 4.26 14.40
#